data_a1508e6a92e3085fcef8f0928283bc22
#
_entry.id   a1508e6a92e3085fcef8f0928283bc22
#
_cell.length_a   1.000
_cell.length_b   1.000
_cell.length_c   1.000
_cell.angle_alpha   90.00
_cell.angle_beta   90.00
_cell.angle_gamma   90.00
#
_symmetry.space_group_name_H-M   'P 1'
#
loop_
_entity.id
_entity.type
_entity.pdbx_description
1 polymer ?
#
loop_
_entity_poly.entity_id
_entity_poly.type
_entity_poly.pdbx_seq_one_letter_code
_entity_poly.pdbx_strand_id
1 'polypeptide(L)'
;MDEYLEIERRYLVDGRESKPWREGSELLHIEQHYNVGVLLEPRQDALWFKDRPFTNLTEKEVDFFASTSTWTTRLRKRNDAYVLTYKSRISSDTTLELEWDIEAEKAESLLACGPFPSIRKTRYVLAGIDGMMWEVDEFEGELAGLILAEVELPSSDKEVALPSWVGKEI
;
A
#
# COMPACT_ATOMS: atom_id res chain seq x y z
N MET A 1 8.31 4.07 -17.87
CA MET A 1 7.23 3.44 -17.11
C MET A 1 6.26 4.49 -16.60
N ASP A 2 4.98 4.17 -16.58
CA ASP A 2 3.97 5.07 -16.04
C ASP A 2 4.13 5.18 -14.52
N GLU A 3 4.17 6.38 -13.98
CA GLU A 3 4.31 6.64 -12.55
C GLU A 3 3.15 6.11 -11.71
N TYR A 4 2.01 5.81 -12.34
CA TYR A 4 0.81 5.29 -11.70
C TYR A 4 0.71 3.76 -11.74
N LEU A 5 1.68 3.08 -12.35
CA LEU A 5 1.68 1.60 -12.39
C LEU A 5 2.64 1.03 -11.35
N GLU A 6 2.13 0.06 -10.61
CA GLU A 6 2.93 -0.70 -9.65
C GLU A 6 2.99 -2.15 -10.12
N ILE A 7 4.20 -2.68 -10.27
CA ILE A 7 4.44 -4.07 -10.59
C ILE A 7 5.14 -4.69 -9.39
N GLU A 8 4.54 -5.69 -8.78
CA GLU A 8 5.10 -6.30 -7.59
C GLU A 8 4.91 -7.82 -7.57
N ARG A 9 5.78 -8.49 -6.81
CA ARG A 9 5.66 -9.90 -6.48
C ARG A 9 5.58 -10.04 -4.97
N ARG A 10 4.80 -11.00 -4.53
CA ARG A 10 4.52 -11.23 -3.12
C ARG A 10 4.79 -12.67 -2.74
N TYR A 11 5.36 -12.86 -1.55
CA TYR A 11 5.77 -14.16 -1.06
C TYR A 11 5.36 -14.36 0.39
N LEU A 12 5.05 -15.59 0.76
CA LEU A 12 4.90 -15.97 2.16
C LEU A 12 6.29 -16.12 2.78
N VAL A 13 6.40 -15.83 4.07
CA VAL A 13 7.64 -15.96 4.83
C VAL A 13 7.37 -16.78 6.10
N ASP A 14 8.23 -17.76 6.36
CA ASP A 14 8.18 -18.53 7.59
C ASP A 14 9.01 -17.82 8.67
N GLY A 15 8.35 -17.35 9.71
CA GLY A 15 8.98 -16.63 10.81
C GLY A 15 9.19 -17.43 12.07
N ARG A 16 9.00 -18.77 12.01
CA ARG A 16 9.07 -19.60 13.22
C ARG A 16 10.48 -19.76 13.77
N GLU A 17 11.51 -19.58 12.92
CA GLU A 17 12.91 -19.70 13.33
C GLU A 17 13.57 -18.32 13.37
N SER A 18 14.54 -18.08 12.51
CA SER A 18 15.23 -16.78 12.44
C SER A 18 14.43 -15.75 11.63
N LYS A 19 14.72 -14.48 11.89
CA LYS A 19 14.09 -13.35 11.19
C LYS A 19 15.16 -12.41 10.65
N PRO A 20 15.95 -12.87 9.65
CA PRO A 20 17.11 -12.10 9.18
C PRO A 20 16.74 -10.76 8.55
N TRP A 21 15.52 -10.59 8.05
CA TRP A 21 15.06 -9.32 7.47
C TRP A 21 15.00 -8.17 8.46
N ARG A 22 15.05 -8.44 9.78
CA ARG A 22 14.99 -7.40 10.80
C ARG A 22 16.32 -6.67 10.97
N GLU A 23 17.43 -7.30 10.59
CA GLU A 23 18.76 -6.71 10.78
C GLU A 23 19.07 -5.69 9.69
N GLY A 24 19.48 -4.47 10.12
CA GLY A 24 19.87 -3.41 9.19
C GLY A 24 18.75 -2.82 8.35
N SER A 25 17.51 -3.15 8.65
CA SER A 25 16.36 -2.63 7.90
C SER A 25 15.81 -1.35 8.51
N GLU A 26 15.12 -0.56 7.68
CA GLU A 26 14.27 0.53 8.15
C GLU A 26 12.98 -0.06 8.68
N LEU A 27 12.52 0.40 9.83
CA LEU A 27 11.32 -0.10 10.49
C LEU A 27 10.21 0.94 10.42
N LEU A 28 9.03 0.52 9.92
CA LEU A 28 7.85 1.36 9.80
C LEU A 28 6.68 0.70 10.52
N HIS A 29 5.97 1.49 11.34
CA HIS A 29 4.71 1.06 11.94
C HIS A 29 3.57 1.49 11.03
N ILE A 30 2.77 0.54 10.57
CA ILE A 30 1.72 0.77 9.59
C ILE A 30 0.38 0.35 10.18
N GLU A 31 -0.60 1.26 10.05
CA GLU A 31 -2.00 1.02 10.35
C GLU A 31 -2.80 1.36 9.09
N GLN A 32 -3.58 0.42 8.59
CA GLN A 32 -4.33 0.57 7.34
C GLN A 32 -5.81 0.43 7.59
N HIS A 33 -6.58 1.37 7.07
CA HIS A 33 -8.05 1.37 7.13
C HIS A 33 -8.60 1.25 5.71
N TYR A 34 -9.44 0.26 5.49
CA TYR A 34 -9.94 -0.08 4.16
C TYR A 34 -11.33 0.47 3.91
N ASN A 35 -11.70 0.56 2.63
CA ASN A 35 -13.02 1.01 2.17
C ASN A 35 -13.34 2.46 2.52
N VAL A 36 -12.34 3.28 2.74
CA VAL A 36 -12.53 4.70 3.07
C VAL A 36 -13.13 5.48 1.89
N GLY A 37 -12.93 4.99 0.66
CA GLY A 37 -13.42 5.64 -0.55
C GLY A 37 -14.93 5.74 -0.63
N VAL A 38 -15.68 4.97 0.14
CA VAL A 38 -17.15 5.09 0.18
C VAL A 38 -17.60 6.46 0.70
N LEU A 39 -16.74 7.17 1.42
CA LEU A 39 -17.01 8.51 1.94
C LEU A 39 -16.42 9.62 1.08
N LEU A 40 -15.72 9.26 0.01
CA LEU A 40 -15.03 10.21 -0.86
C LEU A 40 -15.69 10.21 -2.23
N GLU A 41 -15.88 11.41 -2.80
CA GLU A 41 -16.52 11.57 -4.10
C GLU A 41 -15.63 12.35 -5.05
N PRO A 42 -15.27 11.76 -6.21
CA PRO A 42 -14.54 12.52 -7.24
C PRO A 42 -15.50 13.56 -7.85
N ARG A 43 -15.12 14.82 -7.80
CA ARG A 43 -15.82 15.92 -8.44
C ARG A 43 -14.80 16.86 -9.06
N GLN A 44 -14.90 17.09 -10.36
CA GLN A 44 -13.98 17.99 -11.06
C GLN A 44 -12.52 17.56 -10.79
N ASP A 45 -11.73 18.40 -10.18
CA ASP A 45 -10.31 18.21 -9.96
C ASP A 45 -9.97 17.87 -8.51
N ALA A 46 -10.90 17.27 -7.77
CA ALA A 46 -10.67 16.90 -6.37
C ALA A 46 -11.49 15.68 -5.95
N LEU A 47 -11.02 15.01 -4.90
CA LEU A 47 -11.84 14.10 -4.11
C LEU A 47 -12.48 14.91 -2.99
N TRP A 48 -13.78 14.79 -2.83
CA TRP A 48 -14.54 15.52 -1.83
C TRP A 48 -14.93 14.63 -0.67
N PHE A 49 -14.75 15.15 0.53
CA PHE A 49 -15.26 14.55 1.76
C PHE A 49 -16.30 15.48 2.34
N LYS A 50 -17.57 15.02 2.39
CA LYS A 50 -18.71 15.86 2.75
C LYS A 50 -18.78 17.08 1.81
N ASP A 51 -18.58 18.28 2.34
CA ASP A 51 -18.72 19.53 1.59
C ASP A 51 -17.39 20.25 1.33
N ARG A 52 -16.25 19.52 1.50
CA ARG A 52 -14.91 20.09 1.31
C ARG A 52 -14.03 19.21 0.45
N PRO A 53 -13.09 19.80 -0.32
CA PRO A 53 -12.06 19.01 -0.98
C PRO A 53 -11.17 18.29 0.04
N PHE A 54 -10.99 16.99 -0.16
CA PHE A 54 -10.11 16.18 0.66
C PHE A 54 -8.69 16.19 0.11
N THR A 55 -8.55 15.99 -1.20
CA THR A 55 -7.28 16.10 -1.91
C THR A 55 -7.53 16.49 -3.36
N ASN A 56 -6.56 17.19 -3.96
CA ASN A 56 -6.64 17.59 -5.36
C ASN A 56 -6.19 16.46 -6.27
N LEU A 57 -6.75 16.44 -7.48
CA LEU A 57 -6.44 15.45 -8.51
C LEU A 57 -5.74 16.13 -9.68
N THR A 58 -4.75 15.45 -10.25
CA THR A 58 -4.16 15.85 -11.54
C THR A 58 -5.13 15.51 -12.66
N GLU A 59 -4.89 16.05 -13.86
CA GLU A 59 -5.71 15.73 -15.04
C GLU A 59 -5.71 14.23 -15.34
N LYS A 60 -4.56 13.57 -15.22
CA LYS A 60 -4.45 12.13 -15.39
C LYS A 60 -5.30 11.37 -14.38
N GLU A 61 -5.27 11.81 -13.12
CA GLU A 61 -6.05 11.19 -12.06
C GLU A 61 -7.56 11.35 -12.30
N VAL A 62 -7.99 12.52 -12.75
CA VAL A 62 -9.38 12.75 -13.15
C VAL A 62 -9.78 11.77 -14.27
N ASP A 63 -8.92 11.57 -15.26
CA ASP A 63 -9.16 10.64 -16.36
C ASP A 63 -9.25 9.19 -15.86
N PHE A 64 -8.41 8.78 -14.93
CA PHE A 64 -8.48 7.46 -14.32
C PHE A 64 -9.80 7.23 -13.60
N PHE A 65 -10.29 8.22 -12.86
CA PHE A 65 -11.60 8.12 -12.21
C PHE A 65 -12.74 8.02 -13.20
N ALA A 66 -12.64 8.70 -14.35
CA ALA A 66 -13.65 8.62 -15.40
C ALA A 66 -13.67 7.26 -16.10
N SER A 67 -12.52 6.59 -16.22
CA SER A 67 -12.38 5.35 -16.98
C SER A 67 -12.37 4.08 -16.12
N THR A 68 -12.26 4.21 -14.80
CA THR A 68 -12.13 3.09 -13.87
C THR A 68 -13.21 3.17 -12.81
N SER A 69 -13.97 2.09 -12.65
CA SER A 69 -15.10 2.04 -11.70
C SER A 69 -14.83 1.16 -10.49
N THR A 70 -13.81 0.32 -10.54
CA THR A 70 -13.52 -0.64 -9.48
C THR A 70 -12.22 -0.26 -8.78
N TRP A 71 -12.35 0.23 -7.57
CA TRP A 71 -11.22 0.66 -6.75
C TRP A 71 -11.20 -0.07 -5.40
N THR A 72 -10.02 -0.46 -4.98
CA THR A 72 -9.75 -0.80 -3.59
C THR A 72 -9.11 0.42 -2.95
N THR A 73 -9.68 0.89 -1.85
CA THR A 73 -9.22 2.12 -1.20
C THR A 73 -8.74 1.85 0.21
N ARG A 74 -7.73 2.62 0.63
CA ARG A 74 -7.23 2.55 2.00
C ARG A 74 -6.65 3.89 2.42
N LEU A 75 -6.77 4.18 3.70
CA LEU A 75 -6.02 5.26 4.34
C LEU A 75 -5.00 4.59 5.26
N ARG A 76 -3.73 4.84 4.99
CA ARG A 76 -2.61 4.26 5.73
C ARG A 76 -1.97 5.31 6.62
N LYS A 77 -1.79 4.96 7.88
CA LYS A 77 -0.91 5.71 8.75
C LYS A 77 0.43 4.98 8.79
N ARG A 78 1.48 5.64 8.34
CA ARG A 78 2.84 5.11 8.31
C ARG A 78 3.69 5.99 9.23
N ASN A 79 4.03 5.47 10.42
CA ASN A 79 4.52 6.27 11.53
C ASN A 79 3.53 7.41 11.81
N ASP A 80 3.87 8.67 11.53
CA ASP A 80 2.98 9.80 11.78
C ASP A 80 2.38 10.40 10.49
N ALA A 81 2.70 9.84 9.34
CA ALA A 81 2.23 10.32 8.03
C ALA A 81 1.02 9.52 7.54
N TYR A 82 0.09 10.19 6.87
CA TYR A 82 -1.09 9.56 6.29
C TYR A 82 -1.02 9.58 4.78
N VAL A 83 -1.36 8.44 4.17
CA VAL A 83 -1.40 8.27 2.71
C VAL A 83 -2.73 7.63 2.32
N LEU A 84 -3.46 8.30 1.41
CA LEU A 84 -4.67 7.75 0.79
C LEU A 84 -4.26 7.02 -0.48
N THR A 85 -4.73 5.79 -0.65
CA THR A 85 -4.40 4.96 -1.81
C THR A 85 -5.68 4.44 -2.47
N TYR A 86 -5.73 4.57 -3.79
CA TYR A 86 -6.74 3.94 -4.65
C TYR A 86 -6.02 2.97 -5.59
N LYS A 87 -6.41 1.71 -5.56
CA LYS A 87 -5.80 0.67 -6.41
C LYS A 87 -6.84 0.00 -7.29
N SER A 88 -6.47 -0.27 -8.53
CA SER A 88 -7.26 -1.07 -9.46
C SER A 88 -6.36 -2.06 -10.18
N ARG A 89 -6.66 -3.34 -10.07
CA ARG A 89 -5.81 -4.40 -10.64
C ARG A 89 -5.95 -4.43 -12.16
N ILE A 90 -4.81 -4.46 -12.84
CA ILE A 90 -4.72 -4.57 -14.30
C ILE A 90 -4.41 -6.02 -14.70
N SER A 91 -3.48 -6.65 -14.02
CA SER A 91 -3.07 -8.05 -14.27
C SER A 91 -2.65 -8.72 -12.97
N SER A 92 -2.13 -9.94 -13.05
CA SER A 92 -1.72 -10.70 -11.86
C SER A 92 -0.63 -10.02 -11.05
N ASP A 93 0.23 -9.21 -11.69
CA ASP A 93 1.35 -8.53 -11.04
C ASP A 93 1.32 -7.01 -11.16
N THR A 94 0.38 -6.45 -11.93
CA THR A 94 0.34 -5.02 -12.23
C THR A 94 -0.94 -4.38 -11.71
N THR A 95 -0.79 -3.28 -11.02
CA THR A 95 -1.88 -2.51 -10.40
C THR A 95 -1.76 -1.05 -10.79
N LEU A 96 -2.89 -0.43 -11.14
CA LEU A 96 -2.98 1.03 -11.22
C LEU A 96 -3.08 1.54 -9.78
N GLU A 97 -2.17 2.41 -9.38
CA GLU A 97 -2.11 2.93 -8.03
C GLU A 97 -2.07 4.45 -8.02
N LEU A 98 -3.03 5.04 -7.32
CA LEU A 98 -3.05 6.48 -7.05
C LEU A 98 -2.80 6.68 -5.56
N GLU A 99 -1.86 7.56 -5.22
CA GLU A 99 -1.54 7.87 -3.83
C GLU A 99 -1.45 9.35 -3.60
N TRP A 100 -1.94 9.80 -2.46
CA TRP A 100 -1.86 11.20 -2.03
C TRP A 100 -1.48 11.26 -0.56
N ASP A 101 -0.57 12.18 -0.23
CA ASP A 101 -0.30 12.52 1.16
C ASP A 101 -1.46 13.32 1.70
N ILE A 102 -1.92 12.97 2.89
CA ILE A 102 -3.09 13.60 3.52
C ILE A 102 -2.67 14.24 4.84
N GLU A 103 -3.10 15.47 5.07
CA GLU A 103 -2.88 16.14 6.34
C GLU A 103 -3.55 15.37 7.48
N ALA A 104 -2.87 15.30 8.62
CA ALA A 104 -3.33 14.52 9.77
C ALA A 104 -4.75 14.90 10.20
N GLU A 105 -5.09 16.19 10.22
CA GLU A 105 -6.42 16.66 10.60
C GLU A 105 -7.51 16.10 9.69
N LYS A 106 -7.28 16.12 8.38
CA LYS A 106 -8.23 15.58 7.39
C LYS A 106 -8.36 14.07 7.51
N ALA A 107 -7.21 13.37 7.66
CA ALA A 107 -7.20 11.93 7.80
C ALA A 107 -7.97 11.48 9.06
N GLU A 108 -7.74 12.13 10.17
CA GLU A 108 -8.41 11.82 11.43
C GLU A 108 -9.91 12.10 11.35
N SER A 109 -10.31 13.18 10.67
CA SER A 109 -11.72 13.51 10.44
C SER A 109 -12.43 12.42 9.63
N LEU A 110 -11.75 11.88 8.61
CA LEU A 110 -12.29 10.78 7.81
C LEU A 110 -12.42 9.52 8.67
N LEU A 111 -11.37 9.17 9.40
CA LEU A 111 -11.36 7.96 10.24
C LEU A 111 -12.38 8.02 11.37
N ALA A 112 -12.72 9.21 11.85
CA ALA A 112 -13.76 9.40 12.87
C ALA A 112 -15.16 8.99 12.37
N CYS A 113 -15.35 8.88 11.06
CA CYS A 113 -16.60 8.43 10.46
C CYS A 113 -16.72 6.91 10.37
N GLY A 114 -15.69 6.16 10.84
CA GLY A 114 -15.71 4.70 10.88
C GLY A 114 -16.62 4.13 11.96
N PRO A 115 -16.39 2.86 12.32
CA PRO A 115 -15.16 2.08 12.06
C PRO A 115 -15.04 1.58 10.63
N PHE A 116 -13.79 1.40 10.21
CA PHE A 116 -13.42 0.78 8.94
C PHE A 116 -12.70 -0.54 9.20
N PRO A 117 -12.78 -1.53 8.29
CA PRO A 117 -11.91 -2.70 8.38
C PRO A 117 -10.46 -2.23 8.44
N SER A 118 -9.68 -2.74 9.40
CA SER A 118 -8.32 -2.26 9.60
C SER A 118 -7.36 -3.39 9.93
N ILE A 119 -6.09 -3.17 9.61
CA ILE A 119 -4.99 -4.04 10.00
C ILE A 119 -3.83 -3.20 10.49
N ARG A 120 -3.00 -3.79 11.33
CA ARG A 120 -1.74 -3.21 11.77
C ARG A 120 -0.62 -4.16 11.46
N LYS A 121 0.52 -3.61 11.09
CA LYS A 121 1.72 -4.38 10.78
C LYS A 121 2.97 -3.56 11.01
N THR A 122 4.08 -4.26 11.22
CA THR A 122 5.41 -3.67 11.21
C THR A 122 6.06 -4.02 9.90
N ARG A 123 6.51 -3.01 9.17
CA ARG A 123 7.18 -3.17 7.89
C ARG A 123 8.68 -2.98 8.05
N TYR A 124 9.43 -3.93 7.54
CA TYR A 124 10.89 -3.85 7.45
C TYR A 124 11.27 -3.62 6.00
N VAL A 125 12.01 -2.55 5.72
CA VAL A 125 12.47 -2.19 4.38
C VAL A 125 13.97 -2.44 4.29
N LEU A 126 14.38 -3.27 3.35
CA LEU A 126 15.79 -3.66 3.21
C LEU A 126 16.14 -3.93 1.75
N ALA A 127 17.45 -3.78 1.44
CA ALA A 127 17.96 -4.10 0.12
C ALA A 127 18.28 -5.58 0.01
N GLY A 128 17.91 -6.19 -1.11
CA GLY A 128 18.32 -7.54 -1.46
C GLY A 128 19.73 -7.56 -2.04
N ILE A 129 20.21 -8.77 -2.35
CA ILE A 129 21.56 -8.99 -2.90
C ILE A 129 21.75 -8.27 -4.23
N ASP A 130 20.69 -8.22 -5.04
CA ASP A 130 20.67 -7.57 -6.35
C ASP A 130 20.35 -6.07 -6.29
N GLY A 131 20.25 -5.50 -5.09
CA GLY A 131 19.90 -4.09 -4.89
C GLY A 131 18.41 -3.79 -4.96
N MET A 132 17.58 -4.77 -5.26
CA MET A 132 16.12 -4.60 -5.22
C MET A 132 15.67 -4.40 -3.77
N MET A 133 14.69 -3.51 -3.58
CA MET A 133 14.19 -3.22 -2.24
C MET A 133 13.04 -4.17 -1.88
N TRP A 134 13.18 -4.77 -0.71
CA TRP A 134 12.16 -5.66 -0.16
C TRP A 134 11.41 -4.98 0.97
N GLU A 135 10.12 -5.23 1.02
CA GLU A 135 9.27 -4.83 2.12
C GLU A 135 8.73 -6.09 2.79
N VAL A 136 9.08 -6.29 4.06
CA VAL A 136 8.63 -7.46 4.82
C VAL A 136 7.68 -6.99 5.89
N ASP A 137 6.44 -7.45 5.82
CA ASP A 137 5.37 -7.08 6.73
C ASP A 137 5.09 -8.19 7.73
N GLU A 138 5.33 -7.90 9.01
CA GLU A 138 4.91 -8.77 10.10
C GLU A 138 3.58 -8.23 10.63
N PHE A 139 2.52 -9.01 10.48
CA PHE A 139 1.18 -8.58 10.85
C PHE A 139 0.96 -8.75 12.35
N GLU A 140 0.09 -7.90 12.91
CA GLU A 140 -0.26 -7.86 14.32
C GLU A 140 -1.75 -8.16 14.51
N GLY A 141 -2.16 -8.32 15.77
CA GLY A 141 -3.56 -8.54 16.11
C GLY A 141 -4.09 -9.88 15.59
N GLU A 142 -5.23 -9.85 14.94
CA GLU A 142 -5.89 -11.05 14.42
C GLU A 142 -5.07 -11.80 13.37
N LEU A 143 -4.19 -11.08 12.67
CA LEU A 143 -3.33 -11.67 11.65
C LEU A 143 -1.93 -11.98 12.16
N ALA A 144 -1.71 -11.94 13.47
CA ALA A 144 -0.41 -12.22 14.06
C ALA A 144 0.10 -13.60 13.62
N GLY A 145 1.36 -13.64 13.19
CA GLY A 145 1.98 -14.85 12.63
C GLY A 145 2.06 -14.84 11.11
N LEU A 146 1.25 -14.03 10.44
CA LEU A 146 1.36 -13.83 9.00
C LEU A 146 2.54 -12.90 8.71
N ILE A 147 3.42 -13.32 7.81
CA ILE A 147 4.54 -12.51 7.33
C ILE A 147 4.54 -12.58 5.81
N LEU A 148 4.51 -11.41 5.17
CA LEU A 148 4.53 -11.28 3.72
C LEU A 148 5.75 -10.47 3.30
N ALA A 149 6.41 -10.90 2.23
CA ALA A 149 7.50 -10.15 1.62
C ALA A 149 7.08 -9.71 0.22
N GLU A 150 7.29 -8.45 -0.08
CA GLU A 150 6.96 -7.87 -1.37
C GLU A 150 8.19 -7.20 -1.97
N VAL A 151 8.31 -7.28 -3.30
CA VAL A 151 9.33 -6.58 -4.06
C VAL A 151 8.67 -5.91 -5.25
N GLU A 152 8.93 -4.62 -5.42
CA GLU A 152 8.44 -3.84 -6.54
C GLU A 152 9.43 -3.95 -7.70
N LEU A 153 8.91 -4.18 -8.90
CA LEU A 153 9.71 -4.46 -10.08
C LEU A 153 9.59 -3.35 -11.12
N PRO A 154 10.68 -3.06 -11.87
CA PRO A 154 10.60 -2.12 -12.99
C PRO A 154 9.80 -2.67 -14.17
N SER A 155 9.68 -4.01 -14.29
CA SER A 155 8.93 -4.67 -15.36
C SER A 155 8.56 -6.08 -14.92
N SER A 156 7.52 -6.67 -15.54
CA SER A 156 7.05 -8.02 -15.20
C SER A 156 8.07 -9.12 -15.47
N ASP A 157 9.01 -8.89 -16.37
CA ASP A 157 10.03 -9.88 -16.75
C ASP A 157 11.35 -9.72 -16.00
N LYS A 158 11.41 -8.79 -15.05
CA LYS A 158 12.61 -8.61 -14.23
C LYS A 158 12.83 -9.83 -13.34
N GLU A 159 14.01 -10.44 -13.46
CA GLU A 159 14.41 -11.51 -12.57
C GLU A 159 14.84 -10.93 -11.22
N VAL A 160 14.42 -11.60 -10.16
CA VAL A 160 14.71 -11.19 -8.78
C VAL A 160 15.52 -12.28 -8.08
N ALA A 161 16.62 -11.88 -7.46
CA ALA A 161 17.36 -12.79 -6.60
C ALA A 161 16.60 -12.93 -5.27
N LEU A 162 16.05 -14.12 -5.02
CA LEU A 162 15.26 -14.37 -3.81
C LEU A 162 16.17 -14.53 -2.60
N PRO A 163 15.99 -13.73 -1.53
CA PRO A 163 16.65 -14.00 -0.26
C PRO A 163 16.31 -15.39 0.26
N SER A 164 17.22 -15.98 1.02
CA SER A 164 17.05 -17.35 1.52
C SER A 164 15.85 -17.54 2.44
N TRP A 165 15.37 -16.46 3.07
CA TRP A 165 14.24 -16.49 3.99
C TRP A 165 12.89 -16.29 3.29
N VAL A 166 12.86 -16.05 2.00
CA VAL A 166 11.62 -15.88 1.23
C VAL A 166 11.03 -17.26 0.92
N GLY A 167 9.72 -17.40 1.13
CA GLY A 167 9.02 -18.66 0.90
C GLY A 167 8.27 -18.67 -0.43
N LYS A 168 7.05 -19.21 -0.38
CA LYS A 168 6.25 -19.44 -1.58
C LYS A 168 5.65 -18.13 -2.13
N GLU A 169 5.75 -17.94 -3.43
CA GLU A 169 5.07 -16.84 -4.12
C GLU A 169 3.55 -17.04 -4.10
N ILE A 170 2.82 -15.95 -3.87
CA ILE A 170 1.37 -15.96 -3.82
C ILE A 170 0.73 -14.96 -4.76
#